data_636f5448ba6d91c4e36ba35bfb620bc0
#
_entry.id   636f5448ba6d91c4e36ba35bfb620bc0
#
_cell.length_a   1.000
_cell.length_b   1.000
_cell.length_c   1.000
_cell.angle_alpha   90.00
_cell.angle_beta   90.00
_cell.angle_gamma   90.00
#
_symmetry.space_group_name_H-M   'P 1'
#
loop_
_entity.id
_entity.type
_entity.pdbx_description
1 polymer ?
#
loop_
_entity_poly.entity_id
_entity_poly.type
_entity_poly.pdbx_seq_one_letter_code
_entity_poly.pdbx_strand_id
1 'polypeptide(L)' 'MIVTEKKPVPIYEVECIECKSKIQYRKSEVSFTSYITCPVCGMSIWADTIRPVRYEEGE' A
#
# COMPACT_ATOMS: atom_id res chain seq x y z
N MET A 1 -3.84 30.68 10.33
CA MET A 1 -3.62 30.15 8.97
C MET A 1 -4.43 28.86 8.81
N ILE A 2 -5.20 28.77 7.75
CA ILE A 2 -6.02 27.58 7.47
C ILE A 2 -5.39 26.81 6.34
N VAL A 3 -5.14 25.54 6.57
CA VAL A 3 -4.66 24.63 5.53
C VAL A 3 -5.84 24.08 4.78
N THR A 4 -6.02 24.48 3.53
CA THR A 4 -7.14 24.07 2.72
C THR A 4 -6.83 22.85 1.86
N GLU A 5 -5.56 22.51 1.71
CA GLU A 5 -5.15 21.36 0.91
C GLU A 5 -4.61 20.25 1.80
N LYS A 6 -5.11 19.07 1.59
CA LYS A 6 -4.63 17.86 2.25
C LYS A 6 -3.58 17.22 1.37
N LYS A 7 -2.52 16.70 1.97
CA LYS A 7 -1.49 15.99 1.23
C LYS A 7 -2.06 14.67 0.73
N PRO A 8 -1.90 14.36 -0.56
CA PRO A 8 -2.35 13.06 -1.08
C PRO A 8 -1.50 11.95 -0.48
N VAL A 9 -2.18 10.88 -0.07
CA VAL A 9 -1.53 9.68 0.45
C VAL A 9 -1.38 8.69 -0.70
N PRO A 10 -0.16 8.28 -1.04
CA PRO A 10 0.04 7.32 -2.12
C PRO A 10 -0.45 5.93 -1.72
N ILE A 11 -1.21 5.31 -2.61
CA ILE A 11 -1.70 3.95 -2.44
C ILE A 11 -0.99 3.06 -3.43
N TYR A 12 -0.41 1.99 -2.93
CA TYR A 12 0.32 1.01 -3.73
C TYR A 12 -0.50 -0.25 -3.90
N GLU A 13 -0.24 -0.98 -4.97
CA GLU A 13 -0.92 -2.23 -5.25
C GLU A 13 0.10 -3.33 -5.49
N VAL A 14 -0.18 -4.49 -4.96
CA VAL A 14 0.65 -5.69 -5.15
C VAL A 14 -0.26 -6.89 -5.37
N GLU A 15 0.21 -7.83 -6.17
CA GLU A 15 -0.52 -9.08 -6.42
C GLU A 15 0.12 -10.22 -5.64
N CYS A 16 -0.71 -10.97 -4.92
CA CYS A 16 -0.25 -12.17 -4.23
C CYS A 16 -0.07 -13.30 -5.24
N ILE A 17 1.13 -13.89 -5.25
CA ILE A 17 1.44 -14.99 -6.18
C ILE A 17 0.76 -16.30 -5.82
N GLU A 18 0.33 -16.46 -4.57
CA GLU A 18 -0.34 -17.68 -4.12
C GLU A 18 -1.82 -17.68 -4.45
N CYS A 19 -2.54 -16.66 -4.01
CA CYS A 19 -3.98 -16.58 -4.22
C CYS A 19 -4.37 -15.67 -5.39
N LYS A 20 -3.40 -14.99 -5.98
CA LYS A 20 -3.58 -14.06 -7.10
C LYS A 20 -4.54 -12.91 -6.82
N SER A 21 -4.63 -12.54 -5.54
CA SER A 21 -5.46 -11.41 -5.12
C SER A 21 -4.67 -10.12 -5.23
N LYS A 22 -5.31 -9.08 -5.73
CA LYS A 22 -4.70 -7.76 -5.75
C LYS A 22 -4.97 -7.07 -4.43
N ILE A 23 -3.90 -6.52 -3.84
CA ILE A 23 -3.95 -5.89 -2.53
C ILE A 23 -3.49 -4.46 -2.66
N GLN A 24 -4.30 -3.53 -2.18
CA GLN A 24 -3.92 -2.13 -2.10
C GLN A 24 -3.54 -1.80 -0.67
N TYR A 25 -2.45 -1.06 -0.50
CA TYR A 25 -1.94 -0.72 0.81
C TYR A 25 -1.30 0.66 0.80
N ARG A 26 -1.20 1.27 1.98
CA ARG A 26 -0.50 2.52 2.16
C ARG A 26 0.97 2.22 2.46
N LYS A 27 1.85 3.15 2.11
CA LYS A 27 3.28 2.99 2.38
C LYS A 27 3.55 2.81 3.88
N SER A 28 2.78 3.45 4.73
CA SER A 28 2.92 3.33 6.19
C SER A 28 2.61 1.94 6.72
N GLU A 29 1.89 1.12 5.96
CA GLU A 29 1.56 -0.26 6.33
C GLU A 29 2.69 -1.24 6.02
N VAL A 30 3.69 -0.80 5.24
CA VAL A 30 4.84 -1.62 4.88
C VAL A 30 5.88 -1.54 5.98
N SER A 31 6.35 -2.71 6.45
CA SER A 31 7.38 -2.79 7.47
C SER A 31 8.76 -2.43 6.89
N PHE A 32 9.78 -2.38 7.76
CA PHE A 32 11.16 -2.11 7.36
C PHE A 32 11.69 -3.10 6.33
N THR A 33 11.15 -4.30 6.32
CA THR A 33 11.57 -5.36 5.41
C THR A 33 10.93 -5.26 4.04
N SER A 34 10.06 -4.28 3.84
CA SER A 34 9.29 -4.10 2.61
C SER A 34 8.38 -5.28 2.29
N TYR A 35 7.91 -5.97 3.33
CA TYR A 35 6.97 -7.08 3.18
C TYR A 35 5.62 -6.71 3.79
N ILE A 36 4.57 -7.19 3.16
CA ILE A 36 3.21 -7.08 3.67
C ILE A 36 2.62 -8.49 3.79
N THR A 37 1.63 -8.63 4.66
CA THR A 37 0.94 -9.90 4.83
C THR A 37 -0.33 -9.91 4.01
N CYS A 38 -0.48 -10.94 3.18
CA CYS A 38 -1.70 -11.11 2.40
C CYS A 38 -2.88 -11.38 3.34
N PRO A 39 -3.97 -10.59 3.27
CA PRO A 39 -5.13 -10.80 4.14
C PRO A 39 -5.96 -12.03 3.77
N VAL A 40 -5.71 -12.62 2.61
CA VAL A 40 -6.45 -13.77 2.13
C VAL A 40 -5.76 -15.09 2.51
N CYS A 41 -4.49 -15.21 2.20
CA CYS A 41 -3.74 -16.45 2.45
C CYS A 41 -2.69 -16.34 3.56
N GLY A 42 -2.42 -15.13 4.02
CA GLY A 42 -1.46 -14.89 5.11
C GLY A 42 0.01 -14.96 4.71
N MET A 43 0.31 -15.01 3.41
CA MET A 43 1.69 -15.02 2.95
C MET A 43 2.34 -13.65 3.04
N SER A 44 3.65 -13.67 3.29
CA SER A 44 4.45 -12.45 3.19
C SER A 44 4.75 -12.17 1.71
N ILE A 45 4.43 -10.95 1.28
CA ILE A 45 4.61 -10.53 -0.09
C ILE A 45 5.62 -9.40 -0.13
N TRP A 46 6.52 -9.45 -1.09
CA TRP A 46 7.44 -8.34 -1.32
C TRP A 46 6.67 -7.15 -1.86
N ALA A 47 6.62 -6.10 -1.07
CA ALA A 47 5.97 -4.86 -1.46
C ALA A 47 7.00 -3.92 -2.08
N ASP A 48 7.14 -3.98 -3.39
CA ASP A 48 8.02 -3.08 -4.12
C ASP A 48 7.25 -1.79 -4.41
N THR A 49 7.48 -0.80 -3.58
CA THR A 49 6.73 0.45 -3.61
C THR A 49 7.39 1.50 -4.51
N ILE A 50 7.60 1.17 -5.77
CA ILE A 50 8.24 2.09 -6.70
C ILE A 50 7.29 3.22 -7.11
N ARG A 51 6.06 2.89 -7.46
CA ARG A 51 5.07 3.87 -7.90
C ARG A 51 3.70 3.57 -7.33
N PRO A 52 3.01 4.59 -6.81
CA PRO A 52 1.64 4.40 -6.35
C PRO A 52 0.69 4.25 -7.54
N VAL A 53 -0.37 3.47 -7.35
CA VAL A 53 -1.40 3.28 -8.39
C VAL A 53 -2.47 4.35 -8.30
N ARG A 54 -2.64 4.95 -7.13
CA ARG A 54 -3.60 6.04 -6.92
C ARG A 54 -3.21 6.84 -5.68
N TYR A 55 -3.89 7.95 -5.49
CA TYR A 55 -3.74 8.78 -4.30
C TYR A 55 -5.09 8.92 -3.61
N GLU A 56 -5.08 8.87 -2.29
CA GLU A 56 -6.25 9.12 -1.48
C GLU A 56 -6.07 10.44 -0.72
N GLU A 57 -7.19 11.01 -0.27
CA GLU A 57 -7.14 12.19 0.56
C GLU A 57 -6.54 11.83 1.91
N GLY A 58 -5.44 12.49 2.25
CA GLY A 58 -4.82 12.36 3.56
C GLY A 58 -5.47 13.28 4.57
N GLU A 59 -5.26 13.00 5.84
CA GLU A 59 -5.66 13.90 6.91
C GLU A 59 -4.60 14.94 7.20
#